data_6cb33bf267449beeb5b698c56d39dbb4
#
_entry.id   6cb33bf267449beeb5b698c56d39dbb4
#
_cell.length_a   1.000
_cell.length_b   1.000
_cell.length_c   1.000
_cell.angle_alpha   90.00
_cell.angle_beta   90.00
_cell.angle_gamma   90.00
#
_symmetry.space_group_name_H-M   'P 1'
#
loop_
_entity.id
_entity.type
_entity.pdbx_description
1 polymer ?
#
loop_
_entity_poly.entity_id
_entity_poly.type
_entity_poly.pdbx_seq_one_letter_code
_entity_poly.pdbx_strand_id
1 'polypeptide(L)'
;MTETRYVAAIDQGTTSTRCMIFDHKGTVVAADQREHKQIFPQAGWVEHDAAEIWDNVRSVSAGALAAADLTPSDIAAVGITNQRETALVWERATGKPVYNAIVWQDTRTDRIVTKLGGGDATKYTAKTGLPLATYFSGPKVKWILDNVEGAQEKADAGELCFGNMDTWVLWNMTGGVDGGLHYTDPTNASRTLLMDLDTLSWDEGICADM
;
A
#
# COMPACT_ATOMS: atom_id res chain seq x y z
N MET A 1 33.75 -19.82 -8.54
CA MET A 1 32.69 -20.21 -7.59
C MET A 1 31.51 -19.29 -7.88
N THR A 2 30.39 -19.82 -8.30
CA THR A 2 29.14 -19.03 -8.44
C THR A 2 28.77 -18.53 -7.06
N GLU A 3 28.78 -17.23 -6.87
CA GLU A 3 28.37 -16.56 -5.64
C GLU A 3 26.93 -16.98 -5.30
N THR A 4 26.72 -17.55 -4.12
CA THR A 4 25.39 -17.96 -3.70
C THR A 4 24.56 -16.70 -3.44
N ARG A 5 23.51 -16.49 -4.24
CA ARG A 5 22.62 -15.34 -4.10
C ARG A 5 21.30 -15.78 -3.48
N TYR A 6 20.71 -14.88 -2.71
CA TYR A 6 19.47 -15.08 -2.00
C TYR A 6 18.37 -14.17 -2.54
N VAL A 7 17.14 -14.49 -2.21
CA VAL A 7 15.97 -13.62 -2.49
C VAL A 7 15.32 -13.28 -1.15
N ALA A 8 15.03 -12.00 -0.95
CA ALA A 8 14.26 -11.55 0.19
C ALA A 8 12.78 -11.37 -0.20
N ALA A 9 11.87 -11.74 0.69
CA ALA A 9 10.44 -11.50 0.56
C ALA A 9 9.97 -10.68 1.76
N ILE A 10 9.39 -9.50 1.48
CA ILE A 10 8.76 -8.63 2.47
C ILE A 10 7.26 -8.88 2.42
N ASP A 11 6.68 -9.26 3.56
CA ASP A 11 5.25 -9.45 3.74
C ASP A 11 4.74 -8.36 4.71
N GLN A 12 4.14 -7.31 4.16
CA GLN A 12 3.51 -6.25 4.93
C GLN A 12 2.04 -6.60 5.18
N GLY A 13 1.78 -7.38 6.22
CA GLY A 13 0.44 -7.83 6.60
C GLY A 13 -0.37 -6.80 7.38
N THR A 14 -1.62 -7.16 7.73
CA THR A 14 -2.54 -6.29 8.47
C THR A 14 -2.07 -6.01 9.90
N THR A 15 -1.39 -6.97 10.54
CA THR A 15 -1.00 -6.85 11.97
C THR A 15 0.50 -6.79 12.17
N SER A 16 1.28 -7.18 11.16
CA SER A 16 2.73 -7.28 11.27
C SER A 16 3.42 -7.16 9.92
N THR A 17 4.69 -6.84 9.96
CA THR A 17 5.61 -6.89 8.82
C THR A 17 6.61 -8.01 9.04
N ARG A 18 6.88 -8.80 8.01
CA ARG A 18 7.85 -9.89 8.03
C ARG A 18 8.82 -9.76 6.87
N CYS A 19 10.08 -10.12 7.08
CA CYS A 19 11.06 -10.37 6.03
C CYS A 19 11.51 -11.83 6.11
N MET A 20 11.51 -12.53 4.99
CA MET A 20 12.03 -13.88 4.84
C MET A 20 13.12 -13.91 3.78
N ILE A 21 14.20 -14.61 4.04
CA ILE A 21 15.30 -14.79 3.09
C ILE A 21 15.32 -16.25 2.63
N PHE A 22 15.35 -16.44 1.32
CA PHE A 22 15.33 -17.76 0.67
C PHE A 22 16.62 -18.03 -0.09
N ASP A 23 17.08 -19.28 -0.02
CA ASP A 23 18.15 -19.76 -0.90
C ASP A 23 17.60 -20.07 -2.32
N HIS A 24 18.48 -20.48 -3.23
CA HIS A 24 18.14 -20.85 -4.60
C HIS A 24 17.24 -22.10 -4.72
N LYS A 25 17.04 -22.85 -3.63
CA LYS A 25 16.15 -24.01 -3.58
C LYS A 25 14.76 -23.64 -3.02
N GLY A 26 14.57 -22.38 -2.63
CA GLY A 26 13.33 -21.91 -2.00
C GLY A 26 13.26 -22.26 -0.50
N THR A 27 14.37 -22.64 0.13
CA THR A 27 14.44 -22.89 1.57
C THR A 27 14.56 -21.56 2.30
N VAL A 28 13.74 -21.36 3.35
CA VAL A 28 13.89 -20.21 4.23
C VAL A 28 15.16 -20.37 5.06
N VAL A 29 16.12 -19.44 4.90
CA VAL A 29 17.38 -19.44 5.66
C VAL A 29 17.33 -18.51 6.86
N ALA A 30 16.52 -17.46 6.81
CA ALA A 30 16.27 -16.58 7.94
C ALA A 30 14.90 -15.88 7.79
N ALA A 31 14.35 -15.43 8.92
CA ALA A 31 13.17 -14.58 8.96
C ALA A 31 13.20 -13.70 10.21
N ASP A 32 12.61 -12.50 10.08
CA ASP A 32 12.30 -11.61 11.20
C ASP A 32 10.90 -11.02 11.01
N GLN A 33 10.20 -10.72 12.10
CA GLN A 33 8.84 -10.22 12.10
C GLN A 33 8.61 -9.24 13.24
N ARG A 34 7.84 -8.17 12.94
CA ARG A 34 7.40 -7.19 13.94
C ARG A 34 5.93 -6.85 13.76
N GLU A 35 5.21 -6.77 14.86
CA GLU A 35 3.86 -6.23 14.90
C GLU A 35 3.91 -4.70 14.83
N HIS A 36 2.82 -4.09 14.36
CA HIS A 36 2.58 -2.65 14.41
C HIS A 36 1.25 -2.34 15.08
N LYS A 37 1.15 -1.11 15.59
CA LYS A 37 -0.03 -0.67 16.32
C LYS A 37 -1.24 -0.59 15.42
N GLN A 38 -2.35 -1.15 15.89
CA GLN A 38 -3.67 -0.96 15.32
C GLN A 38 -4.30 0.28 15.97
N ILE A 39 -4.73 1.25 15.18
CA ILE A 39 -5.32 2.51 15.64
C ILE A 39 -6.81 2.49 15.36
N PHE A 40 -7.61 2.68 16.39
CA PHE A 40 -9.08 2.67 16.32
C PHE A 40 -9.64 4.02 16.81
N PRO A 41 -9.68 5.09 15.97
CA PRO A 41 -10.09 6.42 16.42
C PRO A 41 -11.53 6.48 16.88
N GLN A 42 -12.40 5.69 16.23
CA GLN A 42 -13.82 5.54 16.59
C GLN A 42 -14.37 4.22 16.05
N ALA A 43 -15.60 3.89 16.41
CA ALA A 43 -16.24 2.65 15.98
C ALA A 43 -16.25 2.51 14.45
N GLY A 44 -15.77 1.39 13.93
CA GLY A 44 -15.69 1.10 12.51
C GLY A 44 -14.50 1.75 11.78
N TRP A 45 -13.66 2.54 12.47
CA TRP A 45 -12.46 3.14 11.90
C TRP A 45 -11.24 2.32 12.27
N VAL A 46 -10.39 2.06 11.29
CA VAL A 46 -9.14 1.32 11.48
C VAL A 46 -8.03 2.01 10.68
N GLU A 47 -6.95 2.36 11.38
CA GLU A 47 -5.82 3.09 10.80
C GLU A 47 -4.49 2.45 11.18
N HIS A 48 -3.50 2.66 10.32
CA HIS A 48 -2.09 2.35 10.61
C HIS A 48 -1.23 3.59 10.43
N ASP A 49 -0.19 3.70 11.26
CA ASP A 49 0.89 4.65 11.07
C ASP A 49 1.85 4.13 9.98
N ALA A 50 1.88 4.82 8.85
CA ALA A 50 2.71 4.43 7.71
C ALA A 50 4.22 4.59 7.99
N ALA A 51 4.60 5.50 8.89
CA ALA A 51 6.00 5.64 9.31
C ALA A 51 6.44 4.44 10.16
N GLU A 52 5.60 3.98 11.09
CA GLU A 52 5.85 2.75 11.86
C GLU A 52 5.98 1.53 10.95
N ILE A 53 5.11 1.41 9.93
CA ILE A 53 5.20 0.32 8.95
C ILE A 53 6.55 0.37 8.23
N TRP A 54 7.01 1.54 7.77
CA TRP A 54 8.30 1.67 7.12
C TRP A 54 9.47 1.35 8.05
N ASP A 55 9.43 1.80 9.28
CA ASP A 55 10.43 1.47 10.31
C ASP A 55 10.48 -0.04 10.57
N ASN A 56 9.34 -0.70 10.60
CA ASN A 56 9.26 -2.15 10.73
C ASN A 56 9.87 -2.87 9.51
N VAL A 57 9.58 -2.42 8.27
CA VAL A 57 10.20 -2.98 7.05
C VAL A 57 11.72 -2.92 7.14
N ARG A 58 12.29 -1.77 7.50
CA ARG A 58 13.74 -1.60 7.68
C ARG A 58 14.29 -2.55 8.76
N SER A 59 13.60 -2.60 9.88
CA SER A 59 14.03 -3.39 11.04
C SER A 59 14.02 -4.89 10.76
N VAL A 60 12.93 -5.44 10.19
CA VAL A 60 12.83 -6.88 9.90
C VAL A 60 13.76 -7.28 8.76
N SER A 61 14.03 -6.39 7.80
CA SER A 61 14.99 -6.65 6.74
C SER A 61 16.41 -6.74 7.30
N ALA A 62 16.80 -5.81 8.16
CA ALA A 62 18.10 -5.85 8.83
C ALA A 62 18.23 -7.06 9.76
N GLY A 63 17.17 -7.38 10.52
CA GLY A 63 17.13 -8.53 11.42
C GLY A 63 17.27 -9.86 10.69
N ALA A 64 16.56 -10.04 9.58
CA ALA A 64 16.65 -11.27 8.78
C ALA A 64 18.05 -11.43 8.14
N LEU A 65 18.66 -10.34 7.61
CA LEU A 65 20.02 -10.37 7.10
C LEU A 65 21.03 -10.75 8.19
N ALA A 66 20.94 -10.12 9.36
CA ALA A 66 21.84 -10.42 10.48
C ALA A 66 21.72 -11.87 10.97
N ALA A 67 20.48 -12.39 11.02
CA ALA A 67 20.23 -13.78 11.46
C ALA A 67 20.85 -14.83 10.51
N ALA A 68 21.06 -14.47 9.22
CA ALA A 68 21.68 -15.34 8.22
C ALA A 68 23.18 -15.04 7.99
N ASP A 69 23.76 -14.07 8.71
CA ASP A 69 25.12 -13.56 8.49
C ASP A 69 25.32 -13.08 7.03
N LEU A 70 24.29 -12.40 6.49
CA LEU A 70 24.25 -11.87 5.13
C LEU A 70 24.30 -10.33 5.12
N THR A 71 24.70 -9.79 3.97
CA THR A 71 24.69 -8.36 3.65
C THR A 71 23.68 -8.08 2.53
N PRO A 72 23.29 -6.82 2.30
CA PRO A 72 22.44 -6.48 1.15
C PRO A 72 22.99 -6.91 -0.21
N SER A 73 24.32 -7.00 -0.36
CA SER A 73 24.97 -7.44 -1.61
C SER A 73 24.75 -8.92 -1.94
N ASP A 74 24.36 -9.73 -0.94
CA ASP A 74 24.07 -11.15 -1.13
C ASP A 74 22.63 -11.37 -1.64
N ILE A 75 21.79 -10.32 -1.64
CA ILE A 75 20.41 -10.38 -2.08
C ILE A 75 20.33 -10.03 -3.58
N ALA A 76 19.86 -10.98 -4.37
CA ALA A 76 19.71 -10.82 -5.82
C ALA A 76 18.43 -10.06 -6.20
N ALA A 77 17.37 -10.23 -5.42
CA ALA A 77 16.06 -9.60 -5.65
C ALA A 77 15.25 -9.51 -4.36
N VAL A 78 14.33 -8.55 -4.31
CA VAL A 78 13.35 -8.40 -3.24
C VAL A 78 11.95 -8.47 -3.83
N GLY A 79 11.11 -9.37 -3.30
CA GLY A 79 9.68 -9.40 -3.56
C GLY A 79 8.92 -8.72 -2.44
N ILE A 80 7.82 -8.03 -2.78
CA ILE A 80 6.93 -7.37 -1.83
C ILE A 80 5.54 -7.98 -1.97
N THR A 81 4.96 -8.41 -0.86
CA THR A 81 3.52 -8.69 -0.72
C THR A 81 2.96 -7.86 0.42
N ASN A 82 1.66 -7.57 0.40
CA ASN A 82 1.07 -6.62 1.32
C ASN A 82 -0.40 -6.90 1.62
N GLN A 83 -0.91 -6.30 2.70
CA GLN A 83 -2.33 -6.10 2.87
C GLN A 83 -2.84 -5.19 1.76
N ARG A 84 -3.73 -5.70 0.90
CA ARG A 84 -4.30 -4.91 -0.21
C ARG A 84 -5.35 -3.94 0.29
N GLU A 85 -5.82 -3.04 -0.55
CA GLU A 85 -6.89 -2.05 -0.34
C GLU A 85 -6.62 -0.98 0.74
N THR A 86 -5.68 -1.20 1.65
CA THR A 86 -5.26 -0.19 2.63
C THR A 86 -4.66 0.99 1.89
N ALA A 87 -5.29 2.17 2.03
CA ALA A 87 -4.97 3.35 1.24
C ALA A 87 -4.14 4.36 2.04
N LEU A 88 -3.07 4.85 1.42
CA LEU A 88 -2.21 5.90 1.96
C LEU A 88 -2.05 7.02 0.94
N VAL A 89 -2.09 8.27 1.43
CA VAL A 89 -1.76 9.47 0.64
C VAL A 89 -0.63 10.20 1.36
N TRP A 90 0.40 10.61 0.59
CA TRP A 90 1.57 11.31 1.14
C TRP A 90 2.07 12.41 0.21
N GLU A 91 2.75 13.38 0.76
CA GLU A 91 3.39 14.46 -0.02
C GLU A 91 4.62 13.93 -0.75
N ARG A 92 4.67 14.15 -2.06
CA ARG A 92 5.79 13.72 -2.91
C ARG A 92 7.12 14.37 -2.49
N ALA A 93 7.09 15.65 -2.14
CA ALA A 93 8.29 16.41 -1.82
C ALA A 93 8.89 16.09 -0.44
N THR A 94 8.07 15.69 0.51
CA THR A 94 8.50 15.49 1.91
C THR A 94 8.46 14.04 2.37
N GLY A 95 7.73 13.20 1.63
CA GLY A 95 7.44 11.82 2.04
C GLY A 95 6.51 11.70 3.24
N LYS A 96 5.90 12.80 3.69
CA LYS A 96 5.03 12.78 4.86
C LYS A 96 3.62 12.33 4.48
N PRO A 97 3.08 11.29 5.14
CA PRO A 97 1.67 10.98 5.04
C PRO A 97 0.81 12.19 5.44
N VAL A 98 -0.20 12.51 4.63
CA VAL A 98 -1.16 13.60 4.95
C VAL A 98 -2.19 13.13 5.97
N TYR A 99 -2.37 11.82 6.08
CA TYR A 99 -3.22 11.15 7.06
C TYR A 99 -2.68 9.73 7.31
N ASN A 100 -3.11 9.08 8.41
CA ASN A 100 -2.81 7.67 8.63
C ASN A 100 -3.32 6.80 7.47
N ALA A 101 -2.70 5.67 7.22
CA ALA A 101 -3.21 4.70 6.26
C ALA A 101 -4.58 4.19 6.70
N ILE A 102 -5.60 4.33 5.84
CA ILE A 102 -6.95 3.82 6.12
C ILE A 102 -7.01 2.36 5.71
N VAL A 103 -7.22 1.48 6.70
CA VAL A 103 -7.11 0.02 6.53
C VAL A 103 -8.31 -0.53 5.75
N TRP A 104 -8.13 -1.65 5.07
CA TRP A 104 -9.17 -2.34 4.29
C TRP A 104 -10.45 -2.66 5.10
N GLN A 105 -10.33 -2.87 6.41
CA GLN A 105 -11.44 -3.16 7.33
C GLN A 105 -12.28 -1.92 7.69
N ASP A 106 -11.78 -0.72 7.37
CA ASP A 106 -12.41 0.55 7.75
C ASP A 106 -13.72 0.78 7.01
N THR A 107 -14.73 1.27 7.72
CA THR A 107 -16.08 1.49 7.18
C THR A 107 -16.47 2.96 7.07
N ARG A 108 -15.54 3.91 7.34
CA ARG A 108 -15.85 5.36 7.34
C ARG A 108 -16.39 5.89 6.02
N THR A 109 -16.10 5.21 4.91
CA THR A 109 -16.47 5.63 3.56
C THR A 109 -17.88 5.21 3.14
N ASP A 110 -18.70 4.66 4.05
CA ASP A 110 -20.04 4.17 3.75
C ASP A 110 -20.94 5.22 3.07
N ARG A 111 -20.93 6.47 3.57
CA ARG A 111 -21.68 7.58 2.94
C ARG A 111 -21.17 7.93 1.54
N ILE A 112 -19.86 7.87 1.31
CA ILE A 112 -19.26 8.11 0.00
C ILE A 112 -19.70 7.03 -0.98
N VAL A 113 -19.58 5.78 -0.61
CA VAL A 113 -20.02 4.62 -1.40
C VAL A 113 -21.51 4.71 -1.76
N THR A 114 -22.36 5.00 -0.77
CA THR A 114 -23.79 5.17 -0.97
C THR A 114 -24.10 6.29 -1.96
N LYS A 115 -23.44 7.44 -1.82
CA LYS A 115 -23.62 8.61 -2.72
C LYS A 115 -23.15 8.29 -4.14
N LEU A 116 -21.97 7.69 -4.30
CA LEU A 116 -21.40 7.31 -5.61
C LEU A 116 -22.30 6.32 -6.35
N GLY A 117 -22.86 5.35 -5.64
CA GLY A 117 -23.75 4.35 -6.21
C GLY A 117 -25.11 4.87 -6.62
N GLY A 118 -25.65 5.87 -5.90
CA GLY A 118 -26.98 6.35 -6.17
C GLY A 118 -28.07 5.25 -6.10
N GLY A 119 -27.82 4.20 -5.33
CA GLY A 119 -28.67 3.00 -5.22
C GLY A 119 -28.18 1.80 -6.06
N ASP A 120 -27.15 1.96 -6.89
CA ASP A 120 -26.55 0.89 -7.68
C ASP A 120 -25.13 0.56 -7.17
N ALA A 121 -25.02 -0.53 -6.42
CA ALA A 121 -23.73 -1.02 -5.95
C ALA A 121 -22.87 -1.61 -7.07
N THR A 122 -23.42 -1.82 -8.26
CA THR A 122 -22.70 -2.44 -9.41
C THR A 122 -22.21 -1.40 -10.41
N LYS A 123 -22.35 -0.10 -10.15
CA LYS A 123 -22.03 1.03 -11.04
C LYS A 123 -20.69 0.87 -11.77
N TYR A 124 -19.65 0.38 -11.10
CA TYR A 124 -18.31 0.24 -11.67
C TYR A 124 -17.92 -1.22 -11.96
N THR A 125 -18.79 -2.20 -11.65
CA THR A 125 -18.45 -3.62 -11.72
C THR A 125 -18.04 -4.08 -13.12
N ALA A 126 -18.65 -3.52 -14.18
CA ALA A 126 -18.33 -3.88 -15.55
C ALA A 126 -16.87 -3.61 -15.92
N LYS A 127 -16.26 -2.55 -15.35
CA LYS A 127 -14.85 -2.19 -15.59
C LYS A 127 -13.91 -2.80 -14.57
N THR A 128 -14.27 -2.73 -13.30
CA THR A 128 -13.37 -3.06 -12.19
C THR A 128 -13.53 -4.49 -11.68
N GLY A 129 -14.59 -5.19 -12.07
CA GLY A 129 -14.96 -6.49 -11.49
C GLY A 129 -15.45 -6.43 -10.06
N LEU A 130 -15.56 -5.23 -9.45
CA LEU A 130 -15.82 -5.03 -8.04
C LEU A 130 -17.14 -4.30 -7.80
N PRO A 131 -17.90 -4.66 -6.76
CA PRO A 131 -19.00 -3.83 -6.30
C PRO A 131 -18.49 -2.57 -5.60
N LEU A 132 -19.29 -1.52 -5.55
CA LEU A 132 -19.04 -0.37 -4.66
C LEU A 132 -19.10 -0.82 -3.20
N ALA A 133 -18.00 -0.70 -2.48
CA ALA A 133 -17.91 -1.04 -1.06
C ALA A 133 -16.85 -0.21 -0.35
N THR A 134 -16.99 -0.06 0.96
CA THR A 134 -16.01 0.61 1.83
C THR A 134 -14.66 -0.09 1.86
N TYR A 135 -14.64 -1.34 1.46
CA TYR A 135 -13.48 -2.21 1.44
C TYR A 135 -12.33 -1.67 0.57
N PHE A 136 -12.65 -1.10 -0.60
CA PHE A 136 -11.68 -0.76 -1.65
C PHE A 136 -11.01 0.62 -1.43
N SER A 137 -9.89 0.85 -2.11
CA SER A 137 -9.02 2.01 -1.85
C SER A 137 -9.61 3.34 -2.32
N GLY A 138 -10.25 3.40 -3.51
CA GLY A 138 -10.74 4.64 -4.10
C GLY A 138 -11.61 5.48 -3.15
N PRO A 139 -12.66 4.92 -2.53
CA PRO A 139 -13.46 5.64 -1.53
C PRO A 139 -12.66 6.16 -0.32
N LYS A 140 -11.57 5.48 0.07
CA LYS A 140 -10.70 5.92 1.17
C LYS A 140 -9.84 7.11 0.77
N VAL A 141 -9.31 7.09 -0.48
CA VAL A 141 -8.59 8.24 -1.05
C VAL A 141 -9.51 9.44 -1.11
N LYS A 142 -10.71 9.28 -1.68
CA LYS A 142 -11.71 10.35 -1.70
C LYS A 142 -12.00 10.89 -0.30
N TRP A 143 -12.15 10.03 0.69
CA TRP A 143 -12.37 10.48 2.07
C TRP A 143 -11.20 11.35 2.56
N ILE A 144 -9.95 10.96 2.29
CA ILE A 144 -8.77 11.75 2.67
C ILE A 144 -8.80 13.12 1.98
N LEU A 145 -9.06 13.17 0.68
CA LEU A 145 -9.12 14.42 -0.09
C LEU A 145 -10.23 15.34 0.41
N ASP A 146 -11.39 14.79 0.78
CA ASP A 146 -12.55 15.55 1.25
C ASP A 146 -12.41 16.05 2.71
N ASN A 147 -11.59 15.39 3.55
CA ASN A 147 -11.59 15.63 5.00
C ASN A 147 -10.25 16.13 5.56
N VAL A 148 -9.16 16.05 4.82
CA VAL A 148 -7.87 16.61 5.22
C VAL A 148 -7.70 17.97 4.55
N GLU A 149 -7.51 19.01 5.36
CA GLU A 149 -7.39 20.40 4.90
C GLU A 149 -6.27 20.56 3.88
N GLY A 150 -6.58 21.14 2.72
CA GLY A 150 -5.66 21.38 1.61
C GLY A 150 -5.26 20.15 0.82
N ALA A 151 -5.80 18.95 1.14
CA ALA A 151 -5.41 17.73 0.44
C ALA A 151 -5.88 17.71 -1.02
N GLN A 152 -7.11 18.16 -1.30
CA GLN A 152 -7.62 18.22 -2.69
C GLN A 152 -6.79 19.17 -3.53
N GLU A 153 -6.51 20.39 -3.04
CA GLU A 153 -5.73 21.39 -3.76
C GLU A 153 -4.30 20.89 -4.06
N LYS A 154 -3.67 20.20 -3.10
CA LYS A 154 -2.35 19.59 -3.32
C LYS A 154 -2.41 18.42 -4.31
N ALA A 155 -3.48 17.63 -4.30
CA ALA A 155 -3.67 16.57 -5.28
C ALA A 155 -3.82 17.13 -6.69
N ASP A 156 -4.63 18.18 -6.87
CA ASP A 156 -4.84 18.86 -8.15
C ASP A 156 -3.53 19.51 -8.67
N ALA A 157 -2.67 19.96 -7.77
CA ALA A 157 -1.33 20.46 -8.09
C ALA A 157 -0.30 19.35 -8.40
N GLY A 158 -0.66 18.07 -8.26
CA GLY A 158 0.25 16.93 -8.47
C GLY A 158 1.29 16.75 -7.36
N GLU A 159 1.09 17.35 -6.19
CA GLU A 159 2.01 17.33 -5.05
C GLU A 159 1.87 16.08 -4.20
N LEU A 160 0.76 15.34 -4.34
CA LEU A 160 0.50 14.13 -3.58
C LEU A 160 0.77 12.85 -4.38
N CYS A 161 1.09 11.81 -3.65
CA CYS A 161 1.13 10.43 -4.11
C CYS A 161 0.05 9.64 -3.40
N PHE A 162 -0.58 8.72 -4.12
CA PHE A 162 -1.44 7.69 -3.56
C PHE A 162 -0.82 6.31 -3.78
N GLY A 163 -1.03 5.39 -2.85
CA GLY A 163 -0.68 3.98 -3.03
C GLY A 163 -1.30 3.09 -1.97
N ASN A 164 -1.31 1.80 -2.25
CA ASN A 164 -1.45 0.78 -1.21
C ASN A 164 -0.09 0.54 -0.54
N MET A 165 -0.01 -0.43 0.34
CA MET A 165 1.22 -0.66 1.12
C MET A 165 2.39 -1.14 0.26
N ASP A 166 2.14 -1.83 -0.86
CA ASP A 166 3.16 -2.17 -1.87
C ASP A 166 3.89 -0.94 -2.39
N THR A 167 3.11 0.06 -2.84
CA THR A 167 3.65 1.31 -3.38
C THR A 167 4.42 2.09 -2.33
N TRP A 168 3.91 2.17 -1.10
CA TRP A 168 4.60 2.85 0.01
C TRP A 168 5.94 2.21 0.34
N VAL A 169 5.97 0.88 0.43
CA VAL A 169 7.20 0.13 0.71
C VAL A 169 8.18 0.27 -0.46
N LEU A 170 7.73 0.08 -1.70
CA LEU A 170 8.56 0.24 -2.89
C LEU A 170 9.17 1.64 -2.98
N TRP A 171 8.33 2.68 -2.82
CA TRP A 171 8.76 4.08 -2.90
C TRP A 171 9.87 4.38 -1.88
N ASN A 172 9.71 3.96 -0.63
CA ASN A 172 10.72 4.15 0.41
C ASN A 172 11.99 3.31 0.17
N MET A 173 11.86 2.06 -0.25
CA MET A 173 13.01 1.19 -0.52
C MET A 173 13.87 1.67 -1.69
N THR A 174 13.28 2.41 -2.62
CA THR A 174 13.98 2.86 -3.84
C THR A 174 14.45 4.30 -3.77
N GLY A 175 14.34 4.96 -2.61
CA GLY A 175 14.91 6.29 -2.38
C GLY A 175 13.96 7.33 -1.80
N GLY A 176 12.65 7.06 -1.74
CA GLY A 176 11.70 8.00 -1.17
C GLY A 176 11.70 9.34 -1.91
N VAL A 177 11.92 10.43 -1.17
CA VAL A 177 12.00 11.80 -1.74
C VAL A 177 13.17 12.00 -2.71
N ASP A 178 14.19 11.16 -2.61
CA ASP A 178 15.40 11.23 -3.44
C ASP A 178 15.31 10.33 -4.70
N GLY A 179 14.13 10.27 -5.32
CA GLY A 179 13.90 9.56 -6.58
C GLY A 179 13.25 8.17 -6.44
N GLY A 180 12.53 7.94 -5.35
CA GLY A 180 11.77 6.72 -5.11
C GLY A 180 10.75 6.43 -6.22
N LEU A 181 10.63 5.14 -6.57
CA LEU A 181 9.73 4.67 -7.61
C LEU A 181 8.28 4.62 -7.09
N HIS A 182 7.39 5.34 -7.77
CA HIS A 182 5.96 5.39 -7.45
C HIS A 182 5.18 4.48 -8.40
N TYR A 183 5.20 3.18 -8.14
CA TYR A 183 4.56 2.15 -8.95
C TYR A 183 3.75 1.18 -8.07
N THR A 184 2.78 0.55 -8.69
CA THR A 184 2.03 -0.58 -8.16
C THR A 184 1.96 -1.68 -9.23
N ASP A 185 1.38 -2.82 -8.91
CA ASP A 185 1.13 -3.91 -9.85
C ASP A 185 -0.38 -4.13 -10.08
N PRO A 186 -0.78 -4.91 -11.11
CA PRO A 186 -2.19 -5.18 -11.37
C PRO A 186 -2.91 -5.89 -10.22
N THR A 187 -2.21 -6.65 -9.37
CA THR A 187 -2.83 -7.38 -8.25
C THR A 187 -3.24 -6.45 -7.12
N ASN A 188 -2.55 -5.34 -6.94
CA ASN A 188 -2.92 -4.25 -6.02
C ASN A 188 -3.84 -3.23 -6.69
N ALA A 189 -3.53 -2.79 -7.92
CA ALA A 189 -4.32 -1.83 -8.66
C ALA A 189 -5.77 -2.29 -8.88
N SER A 190 -5.99 -3.59 -9.18
CA SER A 190 -7.32 -4.18 -9.33
C SER A 190 -8.16 -4.12 -8.05
N ARG A 191 -7.56 -3.86 -6.89
CA ARG A 191 -8.27 -3.74 -5.61
C ARG A 191 -8.55 -2.30 -5.20
N THR A 192 -8.20 -1.35 -6.04
CA THR A 192 -8.43 0.08 -5.75
C THR A 192 -9.83 0.57 -6.08
N LEU A 193 -10.57 -0.13 -6.91
CA LEU A 193 -11.82 0.31 -7.56
C LEU A 193 -11.59 1.40 -8.63
N LEU A 194 -10.35 1.63 -9.05
CA LEU A 194 -9.95 2.71 -9.98
C LEU A 194 -9.40 2.17 -11.31
N MET A 195 -9.03 0.88 -11.36
CA MET A 195 -8.41 0.26 -12.52
C MET A 195 -9.46 -0.47 -13.38
N ASP A 196 -9.43 -0.22 -14.68
CA ASP A 196 -10.14 -1.01 -15.68
C ASP A 196 -9.38 -2.32 -15.92
N LEU A 197 -10.07 -3.48 -15.75
CA LEU A 197 -9.47 -4.81 -15.86
C LEU A 197 -9.13 -5.23 -17.30
N ASP A 198 -9.82 -4.67 -18.28
CA ASP A 198 -9.59 -5.04 -19.69
C ASP A 198 -8.34 -4.33 -20.23
N THR A 199 -8.14 -3.08 -19.82
CA THR A 199 -7.02 -2.25 -20.31
C THR A 199 -5.83 -2.25 -19.35
N LEU A 200 -5.99 -2.71 -18.10
CA LEU A 200 -5.02 -2.65 -17.00
C LEU A 200 -4.50 -1.23 -16.77
N SER A 201 -5.38 -0.24 -16.92
CA SER A 201 -5.06 1.17 -16.73
C SER A 201 -6.07 1.86 -15.80
N TRP A 202 -5.69 2.99 -15.25
CA TRP A 202 -6.60 3.81 -14.44
C TRP A 202 -7.75 4.29 -15.30
N ASP A 203 -8.99 4.11 -14.83
CA ASP A 203 -10.18 4.61 -15.52
C ASP A 203 -10.40 6.08 -15.16
N GLU A 204 -10.23 6.98 -16.14
CA GLU A 204 -10.35 8.43 -15.93
C GLU A 204 -11.74 8.84 -15.43
N GLY A 205 -12.80 8.17 -15.90
CA GLY A 205 -14.17 8.45 -15.46
C GLY A 205 -14.40 8.08 -14.00
N ILE A 206 -13.91 6.93 -13.57
CA ILE A 206 -14.01 6.51 -12.17
C ILE A 206 -13.13 7.39 -11.28
N CYS A 207 -11.91 7.72 -11.72
CA CYS A 207 -11.04 8.63 -10.99
C CYS A 207 -11.67 10.03 -10.83
N ALA A 208 -12.37 10.53 -11.84
CA ALA A 208 -13.07 11.82 -11.77
C ALA A 208 -14.32 11.78 -10.86
N ASP A 209 -14.96 10.63 -10.69
CA ASP A 209 -16.09 10.45 -9.75
C ASP A 209 -15.60 10.43 -8.28
N MET A 210 -14.32 10.14 -8.06
CA MET A 210 -13.67 10.00 -6.74
C MET A 210 -12.72 11.15 -6.43
#